data_27e450c4eebc9431ef60e17d1153e888
#
_entry.id   27e450c4eebc9431ef60e17d1153e888
#
_cell.length_a   1.000
_cell.length_b   1.000
_cell.length_c   1.000
_cell.angle_alpha   90.00
_cell.angle_beta   90.00
_cell.angle_gamma   90.00
#
_symmetry.space_group_name_H-M   'P 1'
#
loop_
_entity.id
_entity.type
_entity.pdbx_description
1 polymer ?
#
loop_
_entity_poly.entity_id
_entity_poly.type
_entity_poly.pdbx_seq_one_letter_code
_entity_poly.pdbx_strand_id
1 'polypeptide(L)'
;MELEQAKTEVKELREKLEYYAKLYYDMDSPAITDYEYDMMMNRLKALEKEFPELITRDSLTQKVGGHVKEGFKQVVHEVPLQSLQDIFSFEELRDFDTRVRKVAEENNEELKYVVETKIDGLSTALKYENGVFVQGATRGNGLIGEDVTDNLKTISHIPKELKGKIDITVRGEVFIGTKEFEKMNEEREILDETLFANARNAAAG
;
A
#
# COMPACT_ATOMS: atom_id res chain seq x y z
N MET A 1 -27.35 12.52 -9.88
CA MET A 1 -27.87 12.49 -8.49
C MET A 1 -28.00 13.94 -8.00
N GLU A 2 -28.91 14.24 -7.05
CA GLU A 2 -28.97 15.59 -6.49
C GLU A 2 -27.85 15.80 -5.43
N LEU A 3 -27.34 17.04 -5.32
CA LEU A 3 -26.21 17.38 -4.43
C LEU A 3 -26.46 16.98 -2.95
N GLU A 4 -27.67 17.16 -2.44
CA GLU A 4 -28.00 16.78 -1.05
C GLU A 4 -27.95 15.27 -0.81
N GLN A 5 -28.32 14.48 -1.82
CA GLN A 5 -28.16 13.02 -1.76
C GLN A 5 -26.68 12.63 -1.80
N ALA A 6 -25.90 13.28 -2.67
CA ALA A 6 -24.46 13.07 -2.74
C ALA A 6 -23.74 13.39 -1.42
N LYS A 7 -24.11 14.51 -0.76
CA LYS A 7 -23.56 14.86 0.57
C LYS A 7 -23.81 13.78 1.61
N THR A 8 -25.02 13.26 1.64
CA THR A 8 -25.39 12.22 2.59
C THR A 8 -24.58 10.95 2.33
N GLU A 9 -24.52 10.51 1.08
CA GLU A 9 -23.79 9.31 0.68
C GLU A 9 -22.25 9.46 0.92
N VAL A 10 -21.67 10.61 0.60
CA VAL A 10 -20.25 10.90 0.88
C VAL A 10 -19.95 10.83 2.37
N LYS A 11 -20.82 11.37 3.23
CA LYS A 11 -20.65 11.30 4.67
C LYS A 11 -20.68 9.84 5.18
N GLU A 12 -21.67 9.07 4.75
CA GLU A 12 -21.79 7.65 5.16
C GLU A 12 -20.59 6.82 4.67
N LEU A 13 -20.12 7.05 3.42
CA LEU A 13 -18.96 6.35 2.88
C LEU A 13 -17.70 6.69 3.66
N ARG A 14 -17.46 7.94 4.01
CA ARG A 14 -16.30 8.34 4.81
C ARG A 14 -16.32 7.70 6.19
N GLU A 15 -17.44 7.74 6.89
CA GLU A 15 -17.57 7.12 8.21
C GLU A 15 -17.32 5.59 8.15
N LYS A 16 -17.83 4.90 7.15
CA LYS A 16 -17.58 3.47 6.93
C LYS A 16 -16.13 3.18 6.59
N LEU A 17 -15.56 3.93 5.65
CA LEU A 17 -14.17 3.75 5.23
C LEU A 17 -13.18 4.02 6.36
N GLU A 18 -13.40 5.06 7.18
CA GLU A 18 -12.59 5.33 8.37
C GLU A 18 -12.69 4.21 9.40
N TYR A 19 -13.90 3.70 9.64
CA TYR A 19 -14.12 2.58 10.56
C TYR A 19 -13.39 1.32 10.08
N TYR A 20 -13.52 0.95 8.80
CA TYR A 20 -12.85 -0.23 8.25
C TYR A 20 -11.34 -0.05 8.14
N ALA A 21 -10.85 1.15 7.81
CA ALA A 21 -9.43 1.46 7.83
C ALA A 21 -8.83 1.27 9.24
N LYS A 22 -9.54 1.73 10.28
CA LYS A 22 -9.10 1.53 11.67
C LYS A 22 -9.07 0.05 12.06
N LEU A 23 -10.08 -0.73 11.69
CA LEU A 23 -10.08 -2.17 11.95
C LEU A 23 -8.89 -2.86 11.24
N TYR A 24 -8.59 -2.45 10.01
CA TYR A 24 -7.52 -3.03 9.21
C TYR A 24 -6.13 -2.64 9.70
N TYR A 25 -5.87 -1.32 9.87
CA TYR A 25 -4.53 -0.82 10.16
C TYR A 25 -4.17 -0.80 11.65
N ASP A 26 -5.15 -0.53 12.53
CA ASP A 26 -4.88 -0.34 13.95
C ASP A 26 -5.19 -1.59 14.78
N MET A 27 -6.24 -2.35 14.39
CA MET A 27 -6.76 -3.46 15.20
C MET A 27 -6.43 -4.84 14.62
N ASP A 28 -5.81 -4.88 13.43
CA ASP A 28 -5.46 -6.13 12.73
C ASP A 28 -6.63 -7.12 12.59
N SER A 29 -7.84 -6.59 12.46
CA SER A 29 -9.11 -7.34 12.45
C SER A 29 -10.01 -6.84 11.32
N PRO A 30 -9.68 -7.11 10.04
CA PRO A 30 -10.48 -6.67 8.91
C PRO A 30 -11.89 -7.30 8.96
N ALA A 31 -12.92 -6.45 8.92
CA ALA A 31 -14.33 -6.88 8.94
C ALA A 31 -14.93 -7.03 7.54
N ILE A 32 -14.22 -6.56 6.51
CA ILE A 32 -14.60 -6.66 5.09
C ILE A 32 -13.39 -7.06 4.27
N THR A 33 -13.62 -7.52 3.04
CA THR A 33 -12.56 -7.82 2.07
C THR A 33 -11.94 -6.54 1.50
N ASP A 34 -10.70 -6.62 1.03
CA ASP A 34 -10.02 -5.52 0.32
C ASP A 34 -10.87 -5.04 -0.87
N TYR A 35 -11.50 -5.97 -1.59
CA TYR A 35 -12.38 -5.65 -2.71
C TYR A 35 -13.59 -4.79 -2.30
N GLU A 36 -14.25 -5.13 -1.19
CA GLU A 36 -15.38 -4.35 -0.67
C GLU A 36 -14.95 -2.96 -0.23
N TYR A 37 -13.78 -2.84 0.40
CA TYR A 37 -13.20 -1.55 0.77
C TYR A 37 -12.88 -0.70 -0.46
N ASP A 38 -12.26 -1.28 -1.47
CA ASP A 38 -11.90 -0.62 -2.72
C ASP A 38 -13.13 -0.16 -3.50
N MET A 39 -14.20 -0.94 -3.53
CA MET A 39 -15.47 -0.56 -4.15
C MET A 39 -16.09 0.67 -3.48
N MET A 40 -16.07 0.74 -2.14
CA MET A 40 -16.54 1.92 -1.41
C MET A 40 -15.64 3.13 -1.67
N MET A 41 -14.33 2.95 -1.70
CA MET A 41 -13.37 4.01 -2.01
C MET A 41 -13.57 4.55 -3.44
N ASN A 42 -13.79 3.67 -4.42
CA ASN A 42 -14.09 4.08 -5.79
C ASN A 42 -15.43 4.83 -5.90
N ARG A 43 -16.42 4.41 -5.14
CA ARG A 43 -17.69 5.13 -5.08
C ARG A 43 -17.52 6.54 -4.51
N LEU A 44 -16.72 6.68 -3.45
CA LEU A 44 -16.37 7.98 -2.88
C LEU A 44 -15.63 8.86 -3.89
N LYS A 45 -14.60 8.32 -4.59
CA LYS A 45 -13.87 9.04 -5.65
C LYS A 45 -14.81 9.51 -6.78
N ALA A 46 -15.75 8.67 -7.19
CA ALA A 46 -16.71 9.01 -8.25
C ALA A 46 -17.63 10.17 -7.83
N LEU A 47 -18.13 10.16 -6.58
CA LEU A 47 -18.94 11.24 -6.03
C LEU A 47 -18.15 12.54 -5.89
N GLU A 48 -16.93 12.49 -5.41
CA GLU A 48 -16.05 13.66 -5.30
C GLU A 48 -15.66 14.22 -6.67
N LYS A 49 -15.60 13.39 -7.71
CA LYS A 49 -15.37 13.83 -9.10
C LYS A 49 -16.61 14.50 -9.69
N GLU A 50 -17.82 13.97 -9.41
CA GLU A 50 -19.10 14.54 -9.88
C GLU A 50 -19.44 15.84 -9.13
N PHE A 51 -19.08 15.93 -7.83
CA PHE A 51 -19.35 17.07 -6.94
C PHE A 51 -18.05 17.55 -6.25
N PRO A 52 -17.17 18.30 -6.95
CA PRO A 52 -15.87 18.70 -6.42
C PRO A 52 -15.93 19.52 -5.12
N GLU A 53 -17.06 20.20 -4.85
CA GLU A 53 -17.31 20.93 -3.61
C GLU A 53 -17.40 20.04 -2.38
N LEU A 54 -17.56 18.72 -2.55
CA LEU A 54 -17.58 17.76 -1.45
C LEU A 54 -16.17 17.28 -1.05
N ILE A 55 -15.13 17.59 -1.84
CA ILE A 55 -13.75 17.23 -1.51
C ILE A 55 -13.30 18.03 -0.30
N THR A 56 -12.85 17.33 0.73
CA THR A 56 -12.24 17.96 1.92
C THR A 56 -10.78 17.53 2.04
N ARG A 57 -9.95 18.32 2.74
CA ARG A 57 -8.52 18.03 2.93
C ARG A 57 -8.26 16.75 3.73
N ASP A 58 -9.21 16.32 4.52
CA ASP A 58 -9.19 15.12 5.36
C ASP A 58 -9.82 13.91 4.68
N SER A 59 -10.37 14.05 3.47
CA SER A 59 -10.90 12.90 2.72
C SER A 59 -9.85 11.81 2.56
N LEU A 60 -10.28 10.56 2.76
CA LEU A 60 -9.45 9.36 2.55
C LEU A 60 -8.96 9.25 1.10
N THR A 61 -9.66 9.85 0.14
CA THR A 61 -9.24 9.91 -1.27
C THR A 61 -7.98 10.78 -1.48
N GLN A 62 -7.67 11.66 -0.53
CA GLN A 62 -6.52 12.57 -0.56
C GLN A 62 -5.36 12.08 0.32
N LYS A 63 -5.52 10.98 1.03
CA LYS A 63 -4.51 10.42 1.96
C LYS A 63 -4.05 9.05 1.48
N VAL A 64 -2.78 8.73 1.75
CA VAL A 64 -2.27 7.35 1.68
C VAL A 64 -2.69 6.65 2.97
N GLY A 65 -3.33 5.49 2.86
CA GLY A 65 -3.72 4.70 4.03
C GLY A 65 -2.50 4.19 4.80
N GLY A 66 -2.62 4.14 6.11
CA GLY A 66 -1.63 3.65 7.06
C GLY A 66 -1.26 4.69 8.10
N HIS A 67 -0.99 4.23 9.31
CA HIS A 67 -0.50 5.04 10.44
C HIS A 67 0.89 4.51 10.85
N VAL A 68 1.71 5.39 11.40
CA VAL A 68 2.97 4.99 12.03
C VAL A 68 2.65 4.60 13.47
N LYS A 69 2.90 3.35 13.85
CA LYS A 69 2.64 2.87 15.22
C LYS A 69 3.63 3.51 16.20
N GLU A 70 3.17 3.79 17.42
CA GLU A 70 4.06 4.22 18.50
C GLU A 70 5.00 3.08 18.92
N GLY A 71 6.27 3.40 19.15
CA GLY A 71 7.28 2.44 19.61
C GLY A 71 8.40 2.14 18.61
N PHE A 72 8.22 2.43 17.33
CA PHE A 72 9.27 2.36 16.33
C PHE A 72 9.89 3.74 16.06
N LYS A 73 11.19 3.76 15.74
CA LYS A 73 11.85 4.96 15.26
C LYS A 73 11.26 5.33 13.89
N GLN A 74 10.89 6.59 13.72
CA GLN A 74 10.34 7.07 12.46
C GLN A 74 11.44 7.36 11.45
N VAL A 75 11.14 7.06 10.19
CA VAL A 75 11.98 7.34 9.02
C VAL A 75 11.19 8.20 8.04
N VAL A 76 11.71 9.38 7.72
CA VAL A 76 11.16 10.23 6.66
C VAL A 76 11.70 9.76 5.33
N HIS A 77 10.81 9.45 4.38
CA HIS A 77 11.20 9.02 3.04
C HIS A 77 11.71 10.21 2.21
N GLU A 78 12.88 10.06 1.60
CA GLU A 78 13.45 11.07 0.69
C GLU A 78 12.55 11.26 -0.55
N VAL A 79 11.94 10.18 -1.02
CA VAL A 79 10.95 10.18 -2.09
C VAL A 79 9.66 9.52 -1.57
N PRO A 80 8.50 10.18 -1.69
CA PRO A 80 7.24 9.64 -1.20
C PRO A 80 6.93 8.26 -1.78
N LEU A 81 6.49 7.33 -0.94
CA LEU A 81 6.08 5.98 -1.33
C LEU A 81 4.59 5.98 -1.69
N GLN A 82 4.30 6.33 -2.93
CA GLN A 82 2.94 6.37 -3.46
C GLN A 82 2.35 4.97 -3.63
N SER A 83 1.03 4.85 -3.48
CA SER A 83 0.28 3.65 -3.85
C SER A 83 0.16 3.53 -5.37
N LEU A 84 0.04 2.29 -5.87
CA LEU A 84 -0.33 2.05 -7.26
C LEU A 84 -1.80 2.41 -7.46
N GLN A 85 -2.14 2.87 -8.66
CA GLN A 85 -3.54 3.08 -9.05
C GLN A 85 -4.16 1.74 -9.41
N ASP A 86 -5.35 1.47 -8.87
CA ASP A 86 -6.12 0.28 -9.20
C ASP A 86 -6.93 0.50 -10.48
N ILE A 87 -7.13 -0.58 -11.24
CA ILE A 87 -7.90 -0.63 -12.49
C ILE A 87 -8.87 -1.81 -12.37
N PHE A 88 -10.17 -1.56 -12.59
CA PHE A 88 -11.24 -2.54 -12.42
C PHE A 88 -11.96 -2.91 -13.73
N SER A 89 -11.59 -2.27 -14.85
CA SER A 89 -12.20 -2.52 -16.16
C SER A 89 -11.20 -2.46 -17.30
N PHE A 90 -11.53 -3.09 -18.42
CA PHE A 90 -10.75 -2.95 -19.65
C PHE A 90 -10.81 -1.53 -20.25
N GLU A 91 -11.83 -0.75 -19.93
CA GLU A 91 -11.94 0.64 -20.34
C GLU A 91 -10.89 1.49 -19.62
N GLU A 92 -10.81 1.37 -18.29
CA GLU A 92 -9.77 2.03 -17.47
C GLU A 92 -8.34 1.62 -17.89
N LEU A 93 -8.15 0.36 -18.29
CA LEU A 93 -6.86 -0.11 -18.83
C LEU A 93 -6.52 0.59 -20.17
N ARG A 94 -7.50 0.79 -21.06
CA ARG A 94 -7.28 1.54 -22.30
C ARG A 94 -7.01 3.01 -22.05
N ASP A 95 -7.66 3.60 -21.06
CA ASP A 95 -7.41 4.99 -20.64
C ASP A 95 -5.99 5.14 -20.08
N PHE A 96 -5.53 4.17 -19.28
CA PHE A 96 -4.16 4.11 -18.81
C PHE A 96 -3.17 4.04 -19.99
N ASP A 97 -3.36 3.10 -20.93
CA ASP A 97 -2.54 2.96 -22.12
C ASP A 97 -2.49 4.27 -22.93
N THR A 98 -3.64 4.92 -23.10
CA THR A 98 -3.74 6.19 -23.84
C THR A 98 -2.92 7.29 -23.18
N ARG A 99 -2.99 7.41 -21.83
CA ARG A 99 -2.19 8.41 -21.09
C ARG A 99 -0.69 8.15 -21.21
N VAL A 100 -0.27 6.89 -21.09
CA VAL A 100 1.15 6.53 -21.13
C VAL A 100 1.72 6.70 -22.54
N ARG A 101 0.94 6.33 -23.59
CA ARG A 101 1.33 6.56 -25.01
C ARG A 101 1.56 8.04 -25.30
N LYS A 102 0.66 8.90 -24.83
CA LYS A 102 0.81 10.34 -25.02
C LYS A 102 2.13 10.86 -24.44
N VAL A 103 2.49 10.43 -23.22
CA VAL A 103 3.75 10.82 -22.59
C VAL A 103 4.97 10.27 -23.35
N ALA A 104 4.92 9.02 -23.82
CA ALA A 104 5.99 8.42 -24.60
C ALA A 104 6.19 9.15 -25.95
N GLU A 105 5.11 9.49 -26.65
CA GLU A 105 5.13 10.26 -27.90
C GLU A 105 5.73 11.66 -27.70
N GLU A 106 5.32 12.37 -26.62
CA GLU A 106 5.85 13.70 -26.28
C GLU A 106 7.37 13.68 -26.00
N ASN A 107 7.89 12.56 -25.51
CA ASN A 107 9.31 12.37 -25.22
C ASN A 107 10.09 11.64 -26.33
N ASN A 108 9.45 11.27 -27.45
CA ASN A 108 10.00 10.44 -28.53
C ASN A 108 10.57 9.10 -28.02
N GLU A 109 9.89 8.46 -27.05
CA GLU A 109 10.29 7.19 -26.49
C GLU A 109 9.45 6.03 -27.04
N GLU A 110 10.08 4.85 -27.20
CA GLU A 110 9.38 3.62 -27.53
C GLU A 110 8.68 3.06 -26.29
N LEU A 111 7.34 2.93 -26.34
CA LEU A 111 6.58 2.36 -25.23
C LEU A 111 6.67 0.85 -25.20
N LYS A 112 7.08 0.29 -24.06
CA LYS A 112 7.07 -1.13 -23.75
C LYS A 112 6.42 -1.37 -22.40
N TYR A 113 5.67 -2.47 -22.28
CA TYR A 113 5.03 -2.87 -21.04
C TYR A 113 5.73 -4.10 -20.44
N VAL A 114 5.86 -4.09 -19.12
CA VAL A 114 6.17 -5.26 -18.32
C VAL A 114 4.92 -5.59 -17.49
N VAL A 115 4.51 -6.85 -17.51
CA VAL A 115 3.37 -7.34 -16.72
C VAL A 115 3.91 -8.22 -15.60
N GLU A 116 3.57 -7.87 -14.37
CA GLU A 116 4.02 -8.55 -13.16
C GLU A 116 2.82 -8.88 -12.26
N THR A 117 2.97 -9.93 -11.44
CA THR A 117 2.01 -10.20 -10.37
C THR A 117 2.15 -9.13 -9.30
N LYS A 118 1.03 -8.51 -8.92
CA LYS A 118 1.00 -7.60 -7.76
C LYS A 118 1.02 -8.43 -6.48
N ILE A 119 2.21 -8.54 -5.88
CA ILE A 119 2.38 -9.27 -4.63
C ILE A 119 1.66 -8.52 -3.51
N ASP A 120 1.00 -9.27 -2.65
CA ASP A 120 0.34 -8.77 -1.44
C ASP A 120 1.24 -9.00 -0.21
N GLY A 121 1.66 -7.92 0.43
CA GLY A 121 2.58 -7.95 1.55
C GLY A 121 2.76 -6.57 2.20
N LEU A 122 3.91 -6.37 2.83
CA LEU A 122 4.30 -5.13 3.49
C LEU A 122 5.28 -4.36 2.61
N SER A 123 4.87 -3.20 2.12
CA SER A 123 5.75 -2.34 1.31
C SER A 123 6.88 -1.75 2.13
N THR A 124 8.10 -1.88 1.63
CA THR A 124 9.32 -1.42 2.29
C THR A 124 10.22 -0.62 1.36
N ALA A 125 11.02 0.28 1.95
CA ALA A 125 12.12 0.96 1.30
C ALA A 125 13.43 0.47 1.90
N LEU A 126 14.39 0.08 1.06
CA LEU A 126 15.72 -0.39 1.41
C LEU A 126 16.75 0.63 0.96
N LYS A 127 17.40 1.31 1.90
CA LYS A 127 18.45 2.29 1.59
C LYS A 127 19.82 1.63 1.64
N TYR A 128 20.57 1.83 0.55
CA TYR A 128 21.97 1.43 0.45
C TYR A 128 22.84 2.68 0.31
N GLU A 129 23.92 2.73 1.07
CA GLU A 129 24.96 3.76 0.97
C GLU A 129 26.30 3.07 0.64
N ASN A 130 26.97 3.53 -0.40
CA ASN A 130 28.19 2.91 -0.91
C ASN A 130 28.03 1.39 -1.15
N GLY A 131 26.82 0.97 -1.56
CA GLY A 131 26.45 -0.43 -1.78
C GLY A 131 26.12 -1.23 -0.53
N VAL A 132 26.21 -0.67 0.68
CA VAL A 132 25.90 -1.36 1.94
C VAL A 132 24.47 -1.04 2.38
N PHE A 133 23.71 -2.05 2.80
CA PHE A 133 22.37 -1.87 3.35
C PHE A 133 22.43 -1.18 4.72
N VAL A 134 21.98 0.06 4.80
CA VAL A 134 22.09 0.89 5.99
C VAL A 134 20.76 1.10 6.71
N GLN A 135 19.65 1.15 5.98
CA GLN A 135 18.35 1.42 6.57
C GLN A 135 17.23 0.74 5.79
N GLY A 136 16.24 0.22 6.53
CA GLY A 136 15.00 -0.30 5.99
C GLY A 136 13.80 0.31 6.70
N ALA A 137 12.81 0.73 5.94
CA ALA A 137 11.62 1.37 6.50
C ALA A 137 10.33 0.84 5.87
N THR A 138 9.25 0.76 6.65
CA THR A 138 7.92 0.51 6.12
C THR A 138 7.43 1.71 5.30
N ARG A 139 6.42 1.51 4.45
CA ARG A 139 5.79 2.62 3.71
C ARG A 139 5.17 3.66 4.68
N GLY A 140 4.56 3.21 5.78
CA GLY A 140 3.80 4.06 6.67
C GLY A 140 2.68 4.80 5.92
N ASN A 141 2.61 6.11 6.11
CA ASN A 141 1.67 6.98 5.40
C ASN A 141 2.19 7.49 4.04
N GLY A 142 3.27 6.91 3.55
CA GLY A 142 3.92 7.29 2.29
C GLY A 142 4.98 8.38 2.41
N LEU A 143 4.95 9.20 3.46
CA LEU A 143 5.95 10.23 3.77
C LEU A 143 6.85 9.82 4.95
N ILE A 144 6.27 9.17 5.94
CA ILE A 144 6.94 8.71 7.14
C ILE A 144 6.60 7.23 7.33
N GLY A 145 7.62 6.40 7.51
CA GLY A 145 7.53 4.98 7.82
C GLY A 145 8.18 4.67 9.16
N GLU A 146 8.20 3.38 9.51
CA GLU A 146 8.82 2.82 10.71
C GLU A 146 10.17 2.22 10.34
N ASP A 147 11.19 2.46 11.16
CA ASP A 147 12.50 1.81 11.01
C ASP A 147 12.38 0.33 11.36
N VAL A 148 12.51 -0.52 10.37
CA VAL A 148 12.47 -1.98 10.48
C VAL A 148 13.77 -2.60 9.96
N THR A 149 14.87 -1.84 10.03
CA THR A 149 16.19 -2.23 9.50
C THR A 149 16.63 -3.59 10.01
N ASP A 150 16.53 -3.83 11.32
CA ASP A 150 17.00 -5.08 11.90
C ASP A 150 16.12 -6.27 11.53
N ASN A 151 14.81 -6.07 11.39
CA ASN A 151 13.90 -7.09 10.88
C ASN A 151 14.25 -7.47 9.44
N LEU A 152 14.46 -6.48 8.56
CA LEU A 152 14.80 -6.70 7.16
C LEU A 152 16.16 -7.36 6.97
N LYS A 153 17.11 -7.13 7.87
CA LYS A 153 18.42 -7.83 7.87
C LYS A 153 18.31 -9.34 8.09
N THR A 154 17.20 -9.82 8.68
CA THR A 154 16.97 -11.27 8.87
C THR A 154 16.53 -11.97 7.59
N ILE A 155 16.04 -11.23 6.60
CA ILE A 155 15.56 -11.77 5.33
C ILE A 155 16.77 -12.09 4.44
N SER A 156 16.95 -13.38 4.16
CA SER A 156 18.11 -13.88 3.40
C SER A 156 18.19 -13.38 1.96
N HIS A 157 17.05 -13.07 1.33
CA HIS A 157 16.96 -12.58 -0.04
C HIS A 157 17.32 -11.09 -0.19
N ILE A 158 17.39 -10.34 0.93
CA ILE A 158 17.82 -8.94 0.91
C ILE A 158 19.36 -8.90 0.94
N PRO A 159 20.02 -8.42 -0.12
CA PRO A 159 21.47 -8.29 -0.14
C PRO A 159 21.91 -7.30 0.93
N LYS A 160 22.84 -7.69 1.79
CA LYS A 160 23.46 -6.77 2.77
C LYS A 160 24.51 -5.87 2.12
N GLU A 161 25.05 -6.31 1.00
CA GLU A 161 26.00 -5.59 0.15
C GLU A 161 25.65 -5.79 -1.33
N LEU A 162 25.62 -4.71 -2.10
CA LEU A 162 25.45 -4.74 -3.55
C LEU A 162 26.80 -4.98 -4.24
N LYS A 163 26.77 -5.51 -5.48
CA LYS A 163 27.99 -5.68 -6.27
C LYS A 163 28.68 -4.35 -6.65
N GLY A 164 27.90 -3.26 -6.73
CA GLY A 164 28.37 -1.92 -7.02
C GLY A 164 28.35 -1.01 -5.79
N LYS A 165 29.34 -0.13 -5.68
CA LYS A 165 29.40 0.89 -4.64
C LYS A 165 28.57 2.11 -5.06
N ILE A 166 27.25 2.01 -4.85
CA ILE A 166 26.27 3.04 -5.23
C ILE A 166 25.40 3.40 -4.03
N ASP A 167 24.90 4.62 -4.03
CA ASP A 167 23.86 5.08 -3.12
C ASP A 167 22.53 4.92 -3.85
N ILE A 168 21.63 4.12 -3.29
CA ILE A 168 20.32 3.85 -3.89
C ILE A 168 19.29 3.49 -2.83
N THR A 169 18.05 3.94 -3.03
CA THR A 169 16.89 3.44 -2.30
C THR A 169 16.06 2.55 -3.22
N VAL A 170 15.86 1.30 -2.81
CA VAL A 170 15.07 0.30 -3.54
C VAL A 170 13.75 0.08 -2.82
N ARG A 171 12.65 0.08 -3.57
CA ARG A 171 11.33 -0.29 -3.04
C ARG A 171 11.10 -1.77 -3.27
N GLY A 172 10.46 -2.42 -2.30
CA GLY A 172 10.12 -3.83 -2.38
C GLY A 172 8.88 -4.16 -1.56
N GLU A 173 8.51 -5.43 -1.62
CA GLU A 173 7.38 -5.99 -0.87
C GLU A 173 7.88 -7.17 -0.05
N VAL A 174 7.70 -7.11 1.28
CA VAL A 174 7.92 -8.25 2.17
C VAL A 174 6.63 -9.05 2.22
N PHE A 175 6.69 -10.32 1.89
CA PHE A 175 5.51 -11.18 1.85
C PHE A 175 5.80 -12.57 2.40
N ILE A 176 4.74 -13.29 2.76
CA ILE A 176 4.78 -14.69 3.16
C ILE A 176 4.02 -15.50 2.11
N GLY A 177 4.60 -16.62 1.68
CA GLY A 177 3.94 -17.55 0.76
C GLY A 177 2.71 -18.20 1.40
N THR A 178 1.72 -18.60 0.59
CA THR A 178 0.46 -19.17 1.09
C THR A 178 0.68 -20.37 2.00
N LYS A 179 1.58 -21.26 1.62
CA LYS A 179 1.86 -22.49 2.42
C LYS A 179 2.49 -22.17 3.78
N GLU A 180 3.40 -21.19 3.81
CA GLU A 180 4.04 -20.74 5.03
C GLU A 180 3.04 -20.02 5.95
N PHE A 181 2.13 -19.23 5.37
CA PHE A 181 1.04 -18.58 6.07
C PHE A 181 0.07 -19.59 6.70
N GLU A 182 -0.35 -20.59 5.95
CA GLU A 182 -1.22 -21.69 6.44
C GLU A 182 -0.56 -22.40 7.63
N LYS A 183 0.72 -22.79 7.47
CA LYS A 183 1.49 -23.45 8.54
C LYS A 183 1.63 -22.58 9.80
N MET A 184 1.89 -21.28 9.65
CA MET A 184 1.95 -20.34 10.79
C MET A 184 0.63 -20.30 11.55
N ASN A 185 -0.49 -20.27 10.85
CA ASN A 185 -1.80 -20.26 11.48
C ASN A 185 -2.14 -21.61 12.15
N GLU A 186 -1.77 -22.74 11.55
CA GLU A 186 -1.89 -24.05 12.20
C GLU A 186 -1.08 -24.12 13.52
N GLU A 187 0.16 -23.60 13.52
CA GLU A 187 1.00 -23.55 14.73
C GLU A 187 0.37 -22.63 15.81
N ARG A 188 -0.21 -21.49 15.43
CA ARG A 188 -0.90 -20.57 16.34
C ARG A 188 -2.18 -21.18 16.92
N GLU A 189 -2.95 -21.91 16.10
CA GLU A 189 -4.14 -22.64 16.57
C GLU A 189 -3.79 -23.68 17.62
N ILE A 190 -2.70 -24.46 17.43
CA ILE A 190 -2.21 -25.43 18.42
C ILE A 190 -1.81 -24.74 19.76
N LEU A 191 -1.31 -23.50 19.68
CA LEU A 191 -0.88 -22.73 20.85
C LEU A 191 -2.00 -21.90 21.48
N ASP A 192 -3.23 -22.00 20.97
CA ASP A 192 -4.39 -21.19 21.38
C ASP A 192 -4.13 -19.67 21.24
N GLU A 193 -3.38 -19.29 20.19
CA GLU A 193 -3.09 -17.90 19.85
C GLU A 193 -4.04 -17.37 18.77
N THR A 194 -4.20 -16.04 18.73
CA THR A 194 -5.00 -15.38 17.68
C THR A 194 -4.38 -15.62 16.31
N LEU A 195 -5.18 -16.12 15.35
CA LEU A 195 -4.73 -16.35 13.96
C LEU A 195 -4.50 -15.03 13.23
N PHE A 196 -3.54 -15.01 12.31
CA PHE A 196 -3.39 -13.89 11.38
C PHE A 196 -4.55 -13.88 10.38
N ALA A 197 -5.15 -12.72 10.17
CA ALA A 197 -6.29 -12.56 9.27
C ALA A 197 -5.91 -12.74 7.79
N ASN A 198 -4.69 -12.37 7.40
CA ASN A 198 -4.16 -12.52 6.05
C ASN A 198 -2.63 -12.56 6.05
N ALA A 199 -2.05 -12.94 4.89
CA ALA A 199 -0.61 -13.08 4.72
C ALA A 199 0.15 -11.73 4.85
N ARG A 200 -0.49 -10.59 4.51
CA ARG A 200 0.09 -9.26 4.68
C ARG A 200 0.30 -8.94 6.17
N ASN A 201 -0.71 -9.20 6.99
CA ASN A 201 -0.64 -8.96 8.43
C ASN A 201 0.39 -9.88 9.10
N ALA A 202 0.46 -11.14 8.66
CA ALA A 202 1.51 -12.07 9.10
C ALA A 202 2.91 -11.57 8.73
N ALA A 203 3.11 -10.98 7.55
CA ALA A 203 4.38 -10.40 7.12
C ALA A 203 4.75 -9.15 7.92
N ALA A 204 3.78 -8.39 8.39
CA ALA A 204 4.00 -7.21 9.24
C ALA A 204 4.33 -7.58 10.70
N GLY A 205 3.90 -8.74 11.16
CA GLY A 205 4.18 -9.26 12.51
C GLY A 205 3.19 -8.83 13.57
#